data_9d39296098ce3a08b87fe7522b8ed352
#
_entry.id   9d39296098ce3a08b87fe7522b8ed352
#
_cell.length_a   1.000
_cell.length_b   1.000
_cell.length_c   1.000
_cell.angle_alpha   90.00
_cell.angle_beta   90.00
_cell.angle_gamma   90.00
#
_symmetry.space_group_name_H-M   'P 1'
#
loop_
_entity.id
_entity.type
_entity.pdbx_description
1 polymer ?
#
loop_
_entity_poly.entity_id
_entity_poly.type
_entity_poly.pdbx_seq_one_letter_code
_entity_poly.pdbx_strand_id
1 'polypeptide(L)'
;MPDSHASTGALRVVLDSNVWIDILVFDDPHTRPIAAALESGALAALINARCLGELAYVLDYPQFAHRNVDKAAALAVVARLAQRVETPEPPEPADSPRPLPKCKDRDDQKFLELAHTAQADWLVSKDRAVLKLAKRVARDFGFRIAQPAPFVEAAGIAQNAGGEPVTV
;
A
#
# COMPACT_ATOMS: atom_id res chain seq x y z
N MET A 1 1.96 -14.99 -22.85
CA MET A 1 1.86 -14.93 -22.23
C MET A 1 1.64 -14.47 -21.42
N PRO A 2 1.50 -14.32 -21.59
CA PRO A 2 1.34 -13.83 -20.71
C PRO A 2 1.32 -13.94 -19.68
N ASP A 3 1.36 -14.00 -19.76
CA ASP A 3 1.35 -14.13 -18.84
C ASP A 3 1.61 -14.19 -17.95
N SER A 4 1.61 -14.22 -18.21
CA SER A 4 1.81 -14.36 -17.43
C SER A 4 2.08 -14.13 -16.50
N HIS A 5 2.20 -13.65 -16.38
CA HIS A 5 2.27 -13.29 -15.39
C HIS A 5 1.59 -13.35 -14.48
N ALA A 6 1.29 -12.97 -15.03
CA ALA A 6 0.38 -13.14 -14.06
C ALA A 6 0.74 -14.13 -13.30
N SER A 7 0.85 -14.54 -14.03
CA SER A 7 1.28 -15.56 -13.52
C SER A 7 2.12 -15.43 -12.42
N THR A 8 2.58 -14.43 -12.24
CA THR A 8 3.50 -14.25 -11.21
C THR A 8 2.95 -14.62 -9.87
N GLY A 9 1.67 -14.47 -9.67
CA GLY A 9 1.13 -14.74 -8.37
C GLY A 9 1.45 -13.73 -7.32
N ALA A 10 2.14 -12.67 -7.64
CA ALA A 10 2.42 -11.63 -6.66
C ALA A 10 1.14 -10.90 -6.32
N LEU A 11 0.87 -10.73 -5.03
CA LEU A 11 -0.26 -9.92 -4.59
C LEU A 11 0.01 -8.46 -4.91
N ARG A 12 -1.02 -7.80 -5.36
CA ARG A 12 -0.94 -6.38 -5.70
C ARG A 12 -1.48 -5.59 -4.51
N VAL A 13 -0.69 -4.68 -3.99
CA VAL A 13 -1.06 -3.96 -2.78
C VAL A 13 -0.85 -2.47 -2.95
N VAL A 14 -1.70 -1.69 -2.27
CA VAL A 14 -1.48 -0.27 -2.11
C VAL A 14 -1.17 -0.04 -0.64
N LEU A 15 -0.08 0.67 -0.36
CA LEU A 15 0.31 1.00 1.00
C LEU A 15 0.00 2.46 1.26
N ASP A 16 -0.77 2.74 2.30
CA ASP A 16 -1.05 4.10 2.73
C ASP A 16 0.25 4.77 3.18
N SER A 17 0.26 6.09 3.21
CA SER A 17 1.47 6.83 3.61
C SER A 17 1.99 6.40 4.96
N ASN A 18 1.10 6.15 5.93
CA ASN A 18 1.55 5.77 7.27
C ASN A 18 2.31 4.44 7.25
N VAL A 19 1.96 3.53 6.34
CA VAL A 19 2.66 2.25 6.22
C VAL A 19 4.02 2.46 5.56
N TRP A 20 4.07 3.27 4.49
CA TRP A 20 5.34 3.61 3.88
C TRP A 20 6.28 4.28 4.89
N ILE A 21 5.74 5.18 5.72
CA ILE A 21 6.54 5.86 6.74
C ILE A 21 7.11 4.85 7.74
N ASP A 22 6.33 3.87 8.13
CA ASP A 22 6.82 2.83 9.04
C ASP A 22 7.97 2.05 8.42
N ILE A 23 7.94 1.84 7.12
CA ILE A 23 9.03 1.15 6.42
C ILE A 23 10.25 2.07 6.29
N LEU A 24 10.03 3.31 5.89
CA LEU A 24 11.11 4.20 5.48
C LEU A 24 11.77 4.92 6.64
N VAL A 25 11.01 5.24 7.68
CA VAL A 25 11.49 6.09 8.76
C VAL A 25 11.66 5.30 10.06
N PHE A 26 10.66 4.51 10.42
CA PHE A 26 10.64 3.87 11.73
C PHE A 26 11.17 2.46 11.74
N ASP A 27 11.31 1.82 10.58
CA ASP A 27 11.71 0.43 10.48
C ASP A 27 10.87 -0.44 11.45
N ASP A 28 9.56 -0.23 11.37
CA ASP A 28 8.61 -0.85 12.28
C ASP A 28 8.60 -2.37 12.10
N PRO A 29 8.74 -3.15 13.17
CA PRO A 29 8.77 -4.61 13.04
C PRO A 29 7.57 -5.20 12.32
N HIS A 30 6.38 -4.57 12.44
CA HIS A 30 5.18 -5.10 11.79
C HIS A 30 5.22 -4.88 10.28
N THR A 31 6.03 -3.95 9.79
CA THR A 31 6.14 -3.70 8.35
C THR A 31 7.38 -4.34 7.73
N ARG A 32 8.29 -4.87 8.54
CA ARG A 32 9.48 -5.53 7.98
C ARG A 32 9.15 -6.69 7.05
N PRO A 33 8.18 -7.56 7.37
CA PRO A 33 7.83 -8.62 6.43
C PRO A 33 7.30 -8.08 5.11
N ILE A 34 6.58 -6.94 5.15
CA ILE A 34 6.08 -6.32 3.94
C ILE A 34 7.25 -5.82 3.10
N ALA A 35 8.20 -5.11 3.73
CA ALA A 35 9.36 -4.61 3.02
C ALA A 35 10.16 -5.76 2.40
N ALA A 36 10.36 -6.85 3.15
CA ALA A 36 11.08 -8.00 2.64
C ALA A 36 10.36 -8.63 1.46
N ALA A 37 9.03 -8.71 1.51
CA ALA A 37 8.25 -9.27 0.42
C ALA A 37 8.30 -8.38 -0.82
N LEU A 38 8.38 -7.07 -0.64
CA LEU A 38 8.56 -6.16 -1.77
C LEU A 38 9.94 -6.35 -2.40
N GLU A 39 10.97 -6.51 -1.57
CA GLU A 39 12.32 -6.74 -2.08
C GLU A 39 12.43 -8.04 -2.86
N SER A 40 11.74 -9.08 -2.40
CA SER A 40 11.83 -10.39 -3.03
C SER A 40 10.91 -10.53 -4.24
N GLY A 41 9.97 -9.62 -4.41
CA GLY A 41 9.01 -9.74 -5.50
C GLY A 41 7.75 -10.53 -5.13
N ALA A 42 7.61 -10.95 -3.89
CA ALA A 42 6.41 -11.66 -3.46
C ALA A 42 5.19 -10.75 -3.40
N LEU A 43 5.43 -9.47 -3.19
CA LEU A 43 4.38 -8.44 -3.26
C LEU A 43 4.73 -7.44 -4.34
N ALA A 44 3.69 -6.91 -4.98
CA ALA A 44 3.84 -5.81 -5.92
C ALA A 44 3.10 -4.61 -5.33
N ALA A 45 3.82 -3.62 -4.86
CA ALA A 45 3.21 -2.39 -4.36
C ALA A 45 2.93 -1.47 -5.54
N LEU A 46 1.77 -0.84 -5.53
CA LEU A 46 1.37 0.07 -6.59
C LEU A 46 1.29 1.48 -6.03
N ILE A 47 1.73 2.45 -6.81
CA ILE A 47 1.64 3.84 -6.41
C ILE A 47 1.43 4.69 -7.66
N ASN A 48 0.66 5.76 -7.51
CA ASN A 48 0.47 6.70 -8.61
C ASN A 48 1.01 8.06 -8.19
N ALA A 49 0.97 9.03 -9.12
CA ALA A 49 1.53 10.34 -8.86
C ALA A 49 0.89 11.04 -7.67
N ARG A 50 -0.43 10.91 -7.53
CA ARG A 50 -1.13 11.56 -6.42
C ARG A 50 -0.71 10.98 -5.07
N CYS A 51 -0.64 9.67 -4.99
CA CYS A 51 -0.25 9.01 -3.75
C CYS A 51 1.21 9.26 -3.42
N LEU A 52 2.07 9.27 -4.43
CA LEU A 52 3.47 9.58 -4.23
C LEU A 52 3.64 11.02 -3.74
N GLY A 53 2.85 11.95 -4.30
CA GLY A 53 2.87 13.33 -3.85
C GLY A 53 2.44 13.47 -2.41
N GLU A 54 1.44 12.71 -1.99
CA GLU A 54 1.00 12.72 -0.60
C GLU A 54 2.10 12.22 0.32
N LEU A 55 2.76 11.12 -0.05
CA LEU A 55 3.84 10.58 0.75
C LEU A 55 4.99 11.58 0.87
N ALA A 56 5.35 12.22 -0.25
CA ALA A 56 6.41 13.21 -0.25
C ALA A 56 6.07 14.38 0.68
N TYR A 57 4.80 14.80 0.66
CA TYR A 57 4.35 15.88 1.52
C TYR A 57 4.44 15.50 3.00
N VAL A 58 4.00 14.28 3.33
CA VAL A 58 4.04 13.81 4.71
C VAL A 58 5.47 13.70 5.22
N LEU A 59 6.41 13.32 4.36
CA LEU A 59 7.82 13.22 4.77
C LEU A 59 8.39 14.57 5.19
N ASP A 60 7.76 15.67 4.80
CA ASP A 60 8.20 17.01 5.21
C ASP A 60 7.57 17.47 6.52
N TYR A 61 6.74 16.65 7.16
CA TYR A 61 6.09 17.06 8.40
C TYR A 61 7.13 17.34 9.49
N PRO A 62 6.89 18.37 10.32
CA PRO A 62 7.87 18.73 11.37
C PRO A 62 8.21 17.58 12.29
N GLN A 63 7.28 16.66 12.54
CA GLN A 63 7.53 15.56 13.44
C GLN A 63 8.66 14.65 12.98
N PHE A 64 9.03 14.72 11.70
CA PHE A 64 10.14 13.91 11.19
C PHE A 64 11.45 14.68 11.14
N ALA A 65 11.44 15.95 11.44
CA ALA A 65 12.65 16.78 11.38
C ALA A 65 13.75 16.25 12.31
N HIS A 66 13.35 15.71 13.45
CA HIS A 66 14.32 15.20 14.43
C HIS A 66 14.96 13.90 14.03
N ARG A 67 14.43 13.25 13.03
CA ARG A 67 14.91 11.94 12.65
C ARG A 67 15.90 11.98 11.50
N ASN A 68 16.27 13.17 11.07
CA ASN A 68 17.21 13.34 9.97
C ASN A 68 16.80 12.52 8.75
N VAL A 69 15.51 12.56 8.42
CA VAL A 69 14.99 11.81 7.30
C VAL A 69 15.57 12.39 6.01
N ASP A 70 16.21 11.53 5.24
CA ASP A 70 16.65 11.89 3.90
C ASP A 70 15.50 11.62 2.95
N LYS A 71 14.74 12.66 2.63
CA LYS A 71 13.55 12.54 1.80
C LYS A 71 13.88 11.97 0.43
N ALA A 72 14.96 12.43 -0.19
CA ALA A 72 15.33 11.94 -1.51
C ALA A 72 15.66 10.46 -1.47
N ALA A 73 16.38 10.01 -0.45
CA ALA A 73 16.70 8.59 -0.30
C ALA A 73 15.44 7.77 -0.05
N ALA A 74 14.53 8.29 0.77
CA ALA A 74 13.28 7.59 1.05
C ALA A 74 12.45 7.42 -0.21
N LEU A 75 12.32 8.49 -1.00
CA LEU A 75 11.55 8.41 -2.24
C LEU A 75 12.23 7.50 -3.27
N ALA A 76 13.56 7.41 -3.25
CA ALA A 76 14.27 6.48 -4.11
C ALA A 76 13.95 5.03 -3.74
N VAL A 77 13.80 4.73 -2.45
CA VAL A 77 13.39 3.39 -2.02
C VAL A 77 11.99 3.08 -2.52
N VAL A 78 11.07 4.03 -2.42
CA VAL A 78 9.72 3.83 -2.94
C VAL A 78 9.75 3.55 -4.43
N ALA A 79 10.55 4.32 -5.18
CA ALA A 79 10.66 4.12 -6.62
C ALA A 79 11.18 2.73 -6.96
N ARG A 80 12.05 2.19 -6.11
CA ARG A 80 12.61 0.87 -6.31
C ARG A 80 11.63 -0.24 -5.93
N LEU A 81 10.89 -0.04 -4.84
CA LEU A 81 10.02 -1.08 -4.28
C LEU A 81 8.60 -1.07 -4.84
N ALA A 82 8.15 0.05 -5.40
CA ALA A 82 6.78 0.18 -5.88
C ALA A 82 6.74 0.31 -7.39
N GLN A 83 5.67 -0.19 -7.96
CA GLN A 83 5.41 -0.03 -9.38
C GLN A 83 4.56 1.21 -9.58
N ARG A 84 5.04 2.16 -10.39
CA ARG A 84 4.28 3.36 -10.71
C ARG A 84 3.21 3.03 -11.73
N VAL A 85 1.97 3.39 -11.42
CA VAL A 85 0.88 3.16 -12.35
C VAL A 85 0.22 4.49 -12.70
N GLU A 86 -0.36 4.53 -13.89
CA GLU A 86 -1.09 5.71 -14.33
C GLU A 86 -2.43 5.74 -13.63
N THR A 87 -2.88 6.95 -13.30
CA THR A 87 -4.21 7.12 -12.76
C THR A 87 -5.14 7.41 -13.93
N PRO A 88 -6.05 6.52 -14.26
CA PRO A 88 -6.99 6.82 -15.32
C PRO A 88 -7.90 7.96 -14.91
N GLU A 89 -8.47 8.62 -15.90
CA GLU A 89 -9.47 9.64 -15.64
C GLU A 89 -10.59 9.03 -14.81
N PRO A 90 -11.08 9.74 -13.80
CA PRO A 90 -12.20 9.21 -13.04
C PRO A 90 -13.40 9.00 -13.98
N PRO A 91 -14.10 7.89 -13.83
CA PRO A 91 -15.29 7.69 -14.65
C PRO A 91 -16.34 8.73 -14.31
N GLU A 92 -17.16 9.07 -15.31
CA GLU A 92 -18.28 9.96 -15.06
C GLU A 92 -19.17 9.35 -13.98
N PRO A 93 -19.71 10.16 -13.09
CA PRO A 93 -20.56 9.62 -12.02
C PRO A 93 -21.68 8.73 -12.55
N ALA A 94 -22.20 9.06 -13.71
CA ALA A 94 -23.31 8.30 -14.29
C ALA A 94 -22.89 6.90 -14.71
N ASP A 95 -21.60 6.68 -14.94
CA ASP A 95 -21.11 5.39 -15.38
C ASP A 95 -20.74 4.47 -14.23
N SER A 96 -20.82 4.96 -13.02
CA SER A 96 -20.45 4.17 -11.85
C SER A 96 -21.70 3.81 -11.08
N PRO A 97 -22.14 2.56 -11.17
CA PRO A 97 -23.34 2.15 -10.42
C PRO A 97 -23.10 2.16 -8.93
N ARG A 98 -21.84 2.07 -8.50
CA ARG A 98 -21.51 2.07 -7.08
C ARG A 98 -20.29 2.90 -6.84
N PRO A 99 -20.48 4.15 -6.41
CA PRO A 99 -19.31 4.97 -6.09
C PRO A 99 -18.58 4.41 -4.88
N LEU A 100 -17.26 4.54 -4.89
CA LEU A 100 -16.48 4.17 -3.73
C LEU A 100 -16.96 4.95 -2.52
N PRO A 101 -16.95 4.33 -1.34
CA PRO A 101 -17.28 5.07 -0.13
C PRO A 101 -16.24 6.17 0.07
N LYS A 102 -16.70 7.28 0.62
CA LYS A 102 -15.80 8.38 0.90
C LYS A 102 -15.14 8.17 2.24
N CYS A 103 -13.81 8.22 2.24
CA CYS A 103 -13.06 8.18 3.48
C CYS A 103 -13.25 9.51 4.20
N LYS A 104 -13.42 9.44 5.51
CA LYS A 104 -13.56 10.63 6.30
C LYS A 104 -12.31 11.51 6.21
N ASP A 105 -11.15 10.88 6.12
CA ASP A 105 -9.90 11.59 5.90
C ASP A 105 -9.69 11.73 4.39
N ARG A 106 -9.76 12.97 3.91
CA ARG A 106 -9.63 13.24 2.48
C ARG A 106 -8.27 12.86 1.93
N ASP A 107 -7.24 12.97 2.74
CA ASP A 107 -5.90 12.65 2.28
C ASP A 107 -5.73 11.17 1.99
N ASP A 108 -6.54 10.34 2.62
CA ASP A 108 -6.47 8.90 2.41
C ASP A 108 -7.35 8.43 1.27
N GLN A 109 -8.27 9.27 0.81
CA GLN A 109 -9.18 8.89 -0.27
C GLN A 109 -8.43 8.48 -1.52
N LYS A 110 -7.32 9.15 -1.82
CA LYS A 110 -6.57 8.86 -3.04
C LYS A 110 -5.98 7.45 -3.03
N PHE A 111 -5.66 6.92 -1.86
CA PHE A 111 -5.16 5.55 -1.76
C PHE A 111 -6.28 4.54 -1.99
N LEU A 112 -7.47 4.85 -1.49
CA LEU A 112 -8.64 4.02 -1.71
C LEU A 112 -8.98 3.96 -3.21
N GLU A 113 -8.94 5.13 -3.86
CA GLU A 113 -9.21 5.21 -5.29
C GLU A 113 -8.18 4.44 -6.10
N LEU A 114 -6.91 4.54 -5.70
CA LEU A 114 -5.86 3.80 -6.40
C LEU A 114 -6.08 2.30 -6.27
N ALA A 115 -6.40 1.81 -5.08
CA ALA A 115 -6.62 0.39 -4.88
C ALA A 115 -7.74 -0.11 -5.77
N HIS A 116 -8.79 0.68 -5.92
CA HIS A 116 -9.91 0.30 -6.76
C HIS A 116 -9.54 0.35 -8.25
N THR A 117 -8.99 1.46 -8.72
CA THR A 117 -8.73 1.63 -10.16
C THR A 117 -7.62 0.74 -10.65
N ALA A 118 -6.62 0.47 -9.83
CA ALA A 118 -5.51 -0.40 -10.22
C ALA A 118 -5.80 -1.87 -9.94
N GLN A 119 -6.98 -2.17 -9.39
CA GLN A 119 -7.39 -3.54 -9.08
C GLN A 119 -6.39 -4.22 -8.15
N ALA A 120 -6.03 -3.52 -7.09
CA ALA A 120 -5.17 -4.09 -6.06
C ALA A 120 -5.94 -5.16 -5.30
N ASP A 121 -5.22 -6.09 -4.72
CA ASP A 121 -5.83 -7.11 -3.87
C ASP A 121 -6.04 -6.57 -2.46
N TRP A 122 -5.14 -5.69 -2.01
CA TRP A 122 -5.19 -5.16 -0.66
C TRP A 122 -4.81 -3.69 -0.63
N LEU A 123 -5.43 -2.98 0.30
CA LEU A 123 -5.00 -1.66 0.75
C LEU A 123 -4.58 -1.82 2.21
N VAL A 124 -3.33 -1.52 2.52
CA VAL A 124 -2.81 -1.67 3.88
C VAL A 124 -2.69 -0.29 4.49
N SER A 125 -3.31 -0.10 5.64
CA SER A 125 -3.36 1.20 6.30
C SER A 125 -3.50 1.01 7.81
N LYS A 126 -3.04 1.99 8.57
CA LYS A 126 -3.25 2.03 10.01
C LYS A 126 -4.31 3.04 10.39
N ASP A 127 -4.84 3.77 9.42
CA ASP A 127 -5.81 4.83 9.68
C ASP A 127 -7.20 4.26 9.92
N ARG A 128 -7.79 4.62 11.03
CA ARG A 128 -9.10 4.11 11.41
C ARG A 128 -10.18 4.48 10.42
N ALA A 129 -10.09 5.67 9.83
CA ALA A 129 -11.09 6.11 8.86
C ALA A 129 -11.08 5.22 7.63
N VAL A 130 -9.90 4.74 7.24
CA VAL A 130 -9.78 3.79 6.14
C VAL A 130 -10.25 2.40 6.56
N LEU A 131 -9.82 1.96 7.74
CA LEU A 131 -10.14 0.62 8.22
C LEU A 131 -11.64 0.39 8.42
N LYS A 132 -12.37 1.46 8.74
CA LYS A 132 -13.82 1.36 8.88
C LYS A 132 -14.52 0.93 7.61
N LEU A 133 -13.90 1.15 6.46
CA LEU A 133 -14.48 0.82 5.17
C LEU A 133 -14.22 -0.61 4.72
N ALA A 134 -13.48 -1.38 5.52
CA ALA A 134 -12.97 -2.68 5.09
C ALA A 134 -14.07 -3.63 4.65
N LYS A 135 -15.13 -3.77 5.45
CA LYS A 135 -16.19 -4.71 5.12
C LYS A 135 -16.94 -4.31 3.85
N ARG A 136 -17.23 -3.02 3.74
CA ARG A 136 -17.97 -2.51 2.60
C ARG A 136 -17.17 -2.67 1.32
N VAL A 137 -15.89 -2.36 1.39
CA VAL A 137 -15.01 -2.43 0.23
C VAL A 137 -14.84 -3.88 -0.21
N ALA A 138 -14.66 -4.81 0.73
CA ALA A 138 -14.51 -6.22 0.39
C ALA A 138 -15.76 -6.76 -0.27
N ARG A 139 -16.92 -6.35 0.23
CA ARG A 139 -18.20 -6.83 -0.30
C ARG A 139 -18.48 -6.25 -1.68
N ASP A 140 -18.28 -4.95 -1.86
CA ASP A 140 -18.77 -4.24 -3.04
C ASP A 140 -17.71 -3.99 -4.10
N PHE A 141 -16.43 -4.01 -3.75
CA PHE A 141 -15.38 -3.60 -4.67
C PHE A 141 -14.26 -4.63 -4.84
N GLY A 142 -14.28 -5.66 -4.02
CA GLY A 142 -13.42 -6.83 -4.26
C GLY A 142 -11.99 -6.72 -3.78
N PHE A 143 -11.60 -5.63 -3.11
CA PHE A 143 -10.29 -5.62 -2.48
C PHE A 143 -10.45 -5.52 -0.97
N ARG A 144 -9.39 -5.83 -0.24
CA ARG A 144 -9.44 -5.88 1.21
C ARG A 144 -8.61 -4.78 1.83
N ILE A 145 -9.02 -4.35 3.01
CA ILE A 145 -8.30 -3.33 3.78
C ILE A 145 -7.90 -3.92 5.11
N ALA A 146 -6.65 -3.76 5.52
CA ALA A 146 -6.18 -4.26 6.80
C ALA A 146 -4.98 -3.48 7.29
N GLN A 147 -4.70 -3.61 8.57
CA GLN A 147 -3.46 -3.12 9.16
C GLN A 147 -2.30 -4.04 8.76
N PRO A 148 -1.04 -3.57 8.92
CA PRO A 148 0.11 -4.39 8.51
C PRO A 148 0.16 -5.79 9.10
N ALA A 149 0.02 -5.95 10.41
CA ALA A 149 0.16 -7.27 11.02
C ALA A 149 -0.93 -8.24 10.55
N PRO A 150 -2.23 -7.87 10.60
CA PRO A 150 -3.27 -8.76 10.07
C PRO A 150 -3.09 -9.04 8.58
N PHE A 151 -2.61 -8.05 7.82
CA PHE A 151 -2.36 -8.26 6.40
C PHE A 151 -1.30 -9.32 6.17
N VAL A 152 -0.18 -9.22 6.88
CA VAL A 152 0.91 -10.18 6.75
C VAL A 152 0.41 -11.59 7.01
N GLU A 153 -0.40 -11.75 8.05
CA GLU A 153 -0.92 -13.04 8.41
C GLU A 153 -1.91 -13.57 7.37
N ALA A 154 -2.87 -12.72 6.98
CA ALA A 154 -3.90 -13.14 6.04
C ALA A 154 -3.36 -13.41 4.65
N ALA A 155 -2.35 -12.65 4.24
CA ALA A 155 -1.77 -12.81 2.91
C ALA A 155 -0.76 -13.95 2.85
N GLY A 156 -0.43 -14.54 4.00
CA GLY A 156 0.53 -15.63 4.01
C GLY A 156 1.95 -15.21 3.74
N ILE A 157 2.28 -13.95 4.03
CA ILE A 157 3.64 -13.47 3.87
C ILE A 157 4.48 -14.06 4.96
N ALA A 158 5.61 -14.64 4.58
CA ALA A 158 6.45 -15.32 5.54
C ALA A 158 7.04 -14.33 6.53
N GLN A 159 6.61 -14.42 7.75
CA GLN A 159 7.17 -13.59 8.79
C GLN A 159 8.57 -14.02 9.09
N ASN A 160 8.84 -15.24 8.78
CA ASN A 160 10.15 -15.78 8.96
C ASN A 160 11.04 -15.52 7.79
N ALA A 161 10.59 -14.71 6.88
CA ALA A 161 11.43 -14.38 5.76
C ALA A 161 12.73 -13.86 6.24
N GLY A 162 12.70 -13.26 7.35
CA GLY A 162 13.93 -12.82 7.93
C GLY A 162 14.48 -13.83 8.86
N GLY A 163 13.79 -14.86 9.11
CA GLY A 163 14.25 -15.71 10.10
C GLY A 163 14.84 -17.00 9.67
N GLU A 164 14.68 -17.12 9.50
CA GLU A 164 15.04 -17.96 9.46
C GLU A 164 15.32 -18.81 9.21
N PRO A 165 15.52 -19.04 9.41
CA PRO A 165 15.72 -19.82 9.17
C PRO A 165 15.75 -20.79 9.48
N VAL A 166 15.56 -20.89 9.62
CA VAL A 166 15.56 -21.77 9.86
C VAL A 166 15.71 -22.75 9.74
N THR A 167 15.71 -22.94 9.79
CA THR A 167 15.82 -23.71 9.79
C THR A 167 16.07 -24.58 9.81
N VAL A 168 16.08 -24.82 9.97
CA VAL A 168 16.27 -25.54 10.05
C VAL A 168 16.33 -26.03 10.32
#